data_a19dde8feae259aee6e51234c833b45a
#
_entry.id   a19dde8feae259aee6e51234c833b45a
#
_cell.length_a   1.000
_cell.length_b   1.000
_cell.length_c   1.000
_cell.angle_alpha   90.00
_cell.angle_beta   90.00
_cell.angle_gamma   90.00
#
_symmetry.space_group_name_H-M   'P 1'
#
loop_
_entity.id
_entity.type
_entity.pdbx_description
1 polymer ?
#
loop_
_entity_poly.entity_id
_entity_poly.type
_entity_poly.pdbx_seq_one_letter_code
_entity_poly.pdbx_strand_id
1 'polypeptide(L)'
;MDNSNVALITKLVLEAVEKQKASDDTGYMVPIGVSARHIHLTQEHVEALFGPGYQLTKKKELMGGQFASNELVTIVGLKLRAIENVRILGPVRSRSQVEISATDAIRLGVKAPIRESGNVAGSAAIAVVGPKGAIYLDEGCIIAKRHIHMSPKDAMAAGVHDGDVVSVKADNERGTVFNHVQIRVDDSFTLEMHIDTDEANAAKIATGDTVRIIK
;
A
#
# COMPACT_ATOMS: atom_id res chain seq x y z
N MET A 1 55.92 6.06 1.31
CA MET A 1 54.90 5.76 0.30
C MET A 1 55.03 6.81 -0.78
N ASP A 2 55.13 6.37 -2.02
CA ASP A 2 55.36 7.26 -3.15
C ASP A 2 54.09 8.14 -3.37
N ASN A 3 54.26 9.47 -3.42
CA ASN A 3 53.18 10.43 -3.62
C ASN A 3 52.36 10.14 -4.92
N SER A 4 52.96 9.47 -5.90
CA SER A 4 52.32 9.04 -7.12
C SER A 4 51.25 7.96 -6.88
N ASN A 5 51.47 7.01 -5.99
CA ASN A 5 50.53 5.95 -5.66
C ASN A 5 49.34 6.49 -4.83
N VAL A 6 49.56 7.47 -3.97
CA VAL A 6 48.50 8.11 -3.19
C VAL A 6 47.55 8.89 -4.15
N ALA A 7 48.12 9.66 -5.09
CA ALA A 7 47.33 10.40 -6.05
C ALA A 7 46.49 9.47 -6.97
N LEU A 8 47.06 8.34 -7.40
CA LEU A 8 46.33 7.36 -8.21
C LEU A 8 45.21 6.70 -7.44
N ILE A 9 45.44 6.29 -6.17
CA ILE A 9 44.39 5.70 -5.33
C ILE A 9 43.28 6.72 -5.06
N THR A 10 43.61 7.96 -4.77
CA THR A 10 42.62 9.02 -4.52
C THR A 10 41.75 9.24 -5.78
N LYS A 11 42.36 9.27 -6.96
CA LYS A 11 41.64 9.41 -8.24
C LYS A 11 40.69 8.25 -8.47
N LEU A 12 41.13 7.00 -8.28
CA LEU A 12 40.31 5.81 -8.46
C LEU A 12 39.15 5.74 -7.47
N VAL A 13 39.37 6.17 -6.22
CA VAL A 13 38.30 6.25 -5.20
C VAL A 13 37.28 7.32 -5.57
N LEU A 14 37.73 8.51 -6.01
CA LEU A 14 36.84 9.57 -6.47
C LEU A 14 35.99 9.12 -7.68
N GLU A 15 36.59 8.52 -8.69
CA GLU A 15 35.89 7.98 -9.85
C GLU A 15 34.89 6.87 -9.47
N ALA A 16 35.23 6.00 -8.52
CA ALA A 16 34.32 4.98 -8.01
C ALA A 16 33.13 5.60 -7.24
N VAL A 17 33.39 6.60 -6.40
CA VAL A 17 32.35 7.33 -5.64
C VAL A 17 31.44 8.11 -6.60
N GLU A 18 32.00 8.78 -7.62
CA GLU A 18 31.20 9.50 -8.61
C GLU A 18 30.35 8.53 -9.45
N LYS A 19 30.91 7.38 -9.85
CA LYS A 19 30.18 6.34 -10.57
C LYS A 19 29.06 5.74 -9.72
N GLN A 20 29.27 5.56 -8.43
CA GLN A 20 28.28 5.08 -7.49
C GLN A 20 27.17 6.12 -7.26
N LYS A 21 27.53 7.41 -7.12
CA LYS A 21 26.54 8.51 -7.06
C LYS A 21 25.70 8.63 -8.32
N ALA A 22 26.33 8.48 -9.49
CA ALA A 22 25.62 8.50 -10.79
C ALA A 22 24.66 7.29 -10.93
N SER A 23 25.00 6.12 -10.41
CA SER A 23 24.11 4.95 -10.40
C SER A 23 22.95 5.12 -9.41
N ASP A 24 23.16 5.79 -8.29
CA ASP A 24 22.12 6.09 -7.29
C ASP A 24 21.12 7.13 -7.81
N ASP A 25 21.50 7.97 -8.76
CA ASP A 25 20.64 9.04 -9.32
C ASP A 25 19.78 8.58 -10.52
N THR A 26 19.93 7.35 -10.99
CA THR A 26 19.17 6.78 -12.13
C THR A 26 18.00 5.90 -11.75
N GLY A 27 17.55 5.98 -10.49
CA GLY A 27 16.44 5.17 -9.99
C GLY A 27 15.12 5.43 -10.72
N TYR A 28 14.36 4.37 -10.96
CA TYR A 28 13.06 4.45 -11.64
C TYR A 28 12.05 5.21 -10.78
N MET A 29 11.40 6.23 -11.35
CA MET A 29 10.44 7.08 -10.66
C MET A 29 9.07 6.44 -10.64
N VAL A 30 8.42 6.45 -9.48
CA VAL A 30 7.12 5.82 -9.24
C VAL A 30 6.19 6.83 -8.57
N PRO A 31 4.98 7.08 -9.11
CA PRO A 31 3.98 7.89 -8.42
C PRO A 31 3.43 7.17 -7.18
N ILE A 32 2.96 7.95 -6.21
CA ILE A 32 2.39 7.48 -4.95
C ILE A 32 0.87 7.52 -4.98
N GLY A 33 0.24 6.44 -4.53
CA GLY A 33 -1.14 6.35 -4.10
C GLY A 33 -1.22 6.11 -2.60
N VAL A 34 -1.71 7.09 -1.84
CA VAL A 34 -1.94 6.90 -0.40
C VAL A 34 -3.26 6.18 -0.18
N SER A 35 -3.19 4.99 0.38
CA SER A 35 -4.35 4.16 0.68
C SER A 35 -4.86 4.47 2.09
N ALA A 36 -5.96 5.20 2.19
CA ALA A 36 -6.68 5.35 3.45
C ALA A 36 -7.39 4.04 3.81
N ARG A 37 -7.79 3.92 5.09
CA ARG A 37 -8.58 2.76 5.52
C ARG A 37 -9.79 2.51 4.63
N HIS A 38 -10.00 1.22 4.27
CA HIS A 38 -11.11 0.80 3.42
C HIS A 38 -11.47 -0.66 3.66
N ILE A 39 -12.55 -1.11 3.03
CA ILE A 39 -13.02 -2.48 3.15
C ILE A 39 -13.43 -3.04 1.78
N HIS A 40 -13.08 -4.30 1.54
CA HIS A 40 -13.62 -5.13 0.47
C HIS A 40 -14.61 -6.13 1.06
N LEU A 41 -15.73 -6.36 0.39
CA LEU A 41 -16.79 -7.22 0.89
C LEU A 41 -17.14 -8.32 -0.11
N THR A 42 -17.66 -9.43 0.40
CA THR A 42 -18.41 -10.40 -0.40
C THR A 42 -19.81 -9.85 -0.68
N GLN A 43 -20.50 -10.39 -1.70
CA GLN A 43 -21.87 -9.99 -1.98
C GLN A 43 -22.80 -10.29 -0.80
N GLU A 44 -22.63 -11.43 -0.13
CA GLU A 44 -23.38 -11.81 1.07
C GLU A 44 -23.23 -10.74 2.18
N HIS A 45 -22.01 -10.28 2.43
CA HIS A 45 -21.77 -9.25 3.43
C HIS A 45 -22.29 -7.86 3.02
N VAL A 46 -22.29 -7.53 1.73
CA VAL A 46 -22.96 -6.32 1.23
C VAL A 46 -24.45 -6.39 1.53
N GLU A 47 -25.11 -7.52 1.24
CA GLU A 47 -26.54 -7.69 1.51
C GLU A 47 -26.86 -7.68 3.01
N ALA A 48 -26.00 -8.27 3.85
CA ALA A 48 -26.18 -8.23 5.30
C ALA A 48 -26.11 -6.80 5.87
N LEU A 49 -25.28 -5.94 5.26
CA LEU A 49 -25.08 -4.57 5.72
C LEU A 49 -26.06 -3.56 5.13
N PHE A 50 -26.56 -3.78 3.90
CA PHE A 50 -27.35 -2.81 3.14
C PHE A 50 -28.75 -3.35 2.75
N GLY A 51 -28.99 -4.62 2.90
CA GLY A 51 -30.27 -5.31 2.60
C GLY A 51 -30.15 -6.26 1.41
N PRO A 52 -31.09 -7.22 1.28
CA PRO A 52 -31.08 -8.23 0.22
C PRO A 52 -31.06 -7.61 -1.19
N GLY A 53 -30.24 -8.17 -2.08
CA GLY A 53 -30.11 -7.72 -3.48
C GLY A 53 -29.37 -6.40 -3.67
N TYR A 54 -28.84 -5.80 -2.62
CA TYR A 54 -28.13 -4.53 -2.71
C TYR A 54 -26.84 -4.66 -3.53
N GLN A 55 -26.60 -3.68 -4.41
CA GLN A 55 -25.39 -3.58 -5.23
C GLN A 55 -24.63 -2.30 -4.89
N LEU A 56 -23.29 -2.41 -4.77
CA LEU A 56 -22.45 -1.24 -4.55
C LEU A 56 -22.56 -0.24 -5.70
N THR A 57 -22.67 1.04 -5.37
CA THR A 57 -22.77 2.12 -6.35
C THR A 57 -21.42 2.80 -6.54
N LYS A 58 -20.96 2.93 -7.78
CA LYS A 58 -19.65 3.50 -8.11
C LYS A 58 -19.65 5.02 -7.87
N LYS A 59 -18.67 5.48 -7.09
CA LYS A 59 -18.37 6.90 -6.87
C LYS A 59 -17.20 7.38 -7.73
N LYS A 60 -16.12 6.61 -7.78
CA LYS A 60 -14.88 6.94 -8.50
C LYS A 60 -14.19 5.67 -8.97
N GLU A 61 -13.73 5.66 -10.20
CA GLU A 61 -12.89 4.60 -10.75
C GLU A 61 -11.53 4.58 -10.05
N LEU A 62 -11.01 3.39 -9.83
CA LEU A 62 -9.67 3.13 -9.33
C LEU A 62 -8.94 2.20 -10.30
N MET A 63 -7.66 1.95 -10.04
CA MET A 63 -6.82 1.06 -10.83
C MET A 63 -7.35 -0.39 -10.85
N GLY A 64 -7.04 -1.15 -11.91
CA GLY A 64 -7.30 -2.60 -11.99
C GLY A 64 -8.80 -2.96 -11.96
N GLY A 65 -9.67 -2.11 -12.50
CA GLY A 65 -11.11 -2.35 -12.54
C GLY A 65 -11.81 -2.21 -11.18
N GLN A 66 -11.09 -1.74 -10.16
CA GLN A 66 -11.66 -1.42 -8.85
C GLN A 66 -12.33 -0.06 -8.87
N PHE A 67 -13.19 0.19 -7.88
CA PHE A 67 -13.81 1.50 -7.70
C PHE A 67 -14.06 1.80 -6.22
N ALA A 68 -13.97 3.07 -5.86
CA ALA A 68 -14.51 3.55 -4.60
C ALA A 68 -16.02 3.64 -4.71
N SER A 69 -16.76 3.00 -3.80
CA SER A 69 -18.22 3.06 -3.79
C SER A 69 -18.74 4.30 -3.05
N ASN A 70 -20.03 4.61 -3.18
CA ASN A 70 -20.68 5.62 -2.36
C ASN A 70 -20.89 5.14 -0.92
N GLU A 71 -21.02 3.84 -0.72
CA GLU A 71 -21.34 3.20 0.54
C GLU A 71 -20.20 3.34 1.55
N LEU A 72 -20.59 3.63 2.79
CA LEU A 72 -19.72 3.75 3.94
C LEU A 72 -20.24 2.85 5.06
N VAL A 73 -19.32 2.33 5.84
CA VAL A 73 -19.61 1.50 7.01
C VAL A 73 -18.82 2.00 8.22
N THR A 74 -19.17 1.49 9.39
CA THR A 74 -18.42 1.67 10.63
C THR A 74 -17.73 0.36 10.97
N ILE A 75 -16.42 0.40 11.20
CA ILE A 75 -15.67 -0.74 11.70
C ILE A 75 -15.49 -0.64 13.21
N VAL A 76 -15.62 -1.76 13.92
CA VAL A 76 -15.62 -1.81 15.38
C VAL A 76 -14.65 -2.89 15.86
N GLY A 77 -13.67 -2.48 16.64
CA GLY A 77 -12.72 -3.39 17.26
C GLY A 77 -13.30 -4.12 18.48
N LEU A 78 -12.62 -5.16 18.95
CA LEU A 78 -13.05 -6.03 20.06
C LEU A 78 -13.28 -5.28 21.38
N LYS A 79 -12.72 -4.08 21.55
CA LYS A 79 -12.94 -3.23 22.74
C LYS A 79 -14.06 -2.20 22.53
N LEU A 80 -14.94 -2.43 21.56
CA LEU A 80 -16.05 -1.55 21.16
C LEU A 80 -15.59 -0.13 20.75
N ARG A 81 -14.33 0.02 20.36
CA ARG A 81 -13.84 1.25 19.74
C ARG A 81 -14.15 1.23 18.26
N ALA A 82 -14.68 2.32 17.75
CA ALA A 82 -15.19 2.41 16.39
C ALA A 82 -14.41 3.43 15.54
N ILE A 83 -14.39 3.17 14.23
CA ILE A 83 -14.01 4.14 13.19
C ILE A 83 -15.14 4.17 12.17
N GLU A 84 -15.71 5.34 11.99
CA GLU A 84 -16.83 5.60 11.09
C GLU A 84 -16.34 6.01 9.69
N ASN A 85 -17.27 6.02 8.75
CA ASN A 85 -17.05 6.50 7.37
C ASN A 85 -15.95 5.74 6.63
N VAL A 86 -15.81 4.43 6.90
CA VAL A 86 -14.90 3.55 6.18
C VAL A 86 -15.52 3.21 4.81
N ARG A 87 -14.79 3.52 3.75
CA ARG A 87 -15.27 3.33 2.38
C ARG A 87 -15.17 1.87 1.95
N ILE A 88 -16.22 1.41 1.27
CA ILE A 88 -16.19 0.13 0.59
C ILE A 88 -15.56 0.32 -0.79
N LEU A 89 -14.64 -0.57 -1.15
CA LEU A 89 -14.08 -0.66 -2.49
C LEU A 89 -14.68 -1.86 -3.21
N GLY A 90 -15.24 -1.60 -4.39
CA GLY A 90 -15.76 -2.62 -5.29
C GLY A 90 -14.77 -2.95 -6.42
N PRO A 91 -15.09 -3.98 -7.21
CA PRO A 91 -16.23 -4.88 -7.09
C PRO A 91 -16.17 -5.77 -5.85
N VAL A 92 -17.25 -6.50 -5.57
CA VAL A 92 -17.28 -7.51 -4.49
C VAL A 92 -16.22 -8.57 -4.73
N ARG A 93 -15.67 -9.11 -3.64
CA ARG A 93 -14.61 -10.14 -3.65
C ARG A 93 -15.13 -11.48 -3.10
N SER A 94 -14.36 -12.54 -3.30
CA SER A 94 -14.63 -13.86 -2.72
C SER A 94 -14.47 -13.92 -1.20
N ARG A 95 -13.70 -12.99 -0.62
CA ARG A 95 -13.48 -12.86 0.84
C ARG A 95 -13.51 -11.38 1.24
N SER A 96 -14.13 -11.12 2.39
CA SER A 96 -14.13 -9.77 2.96
C SER A 96 -12.81 -9.46 3.66
N GLN A 97 -12.36 -8.21 3.54
CA GLN A 97 -11.07 -7.75 4.05
C GLN A 97 -11.16 -6.27 4.45
N VAL A 98 -10.65 -5.96 5.62
CA VAL A 98 -10.51 -4.59 6.14
C VAL A 98 -9.04 -4.21 6.14
N GLU A 99 -8.69 -3.15 5.43
CA GLU A 99 -7.33 -2.60 5.42
C GLU A 99 -7.30 -1.31 6.24
N ILE A 100 -6.40 -1.27 7.22
CA ILE A 100 -6.23 -0.16 8.17
C ILE A 100 -4.76 0.18 8.35
N SER A 101 -4.47 1.36 8.88
CA SER A 101 -3.11 1.71 9.32
C SER A 101 -2.80 1.18 10.72
N ALA A 102 -1.53 1.24 11.14
CA ALA A 102 -1.12 0.89 12.50
C ALA A 102 -1.78 1.80 13.56
N THR A 103 -1.92 3.09 13.27
CA THR A 103 -2.63 4.06 14.12
C THR A 103 -4.11 3.69 14.27
N ASP A 104 -4.77 3.28 13.19
CA ASP A 104 -6.15 2.80 13.24
C ASP A 104 -6.27 1.51 14.08
N ALA A 105 -5.32 0.58 13.93
CA ALA A 105 -5.30 -0.66 14.73
C ALA A 105 -5.20 -0.36 16.23
N ILE A 106 -4.36 0.60 16.63
CA ILE A 106 -4.25 1.08 18.02
C ILE A 106 -5.58 1.69 18.48
N ARG A 107 -6.19 2.56 17.65
CA ARG A 107 -7.47 3.20 17.93
C ARG A 107 -8.58 2.18 18.14
N LEU A 108 -8.67 1.16 17.28
CA LEU A 108 -9.65 0.07 17.36
C LEU A 108 -9.36 -0.91 18.50
N GLY A 109 -8.11 -0.98 18.95
CA GLY A 109 -7.65 -1.98 19.91
C GLY A 109 -7.53 -3.39 19.32
N VAL A 110 -7.22 -3.48 18.02
CA VAL A 110 -6.98 -4.74 17.29
C VAL A 110 -5.49 -4.93 17.02
N LYS A 111 -5.05 -6.18 16.86
CA LYS A 111 -3.68 -6.53 16.49
C LYS A 111 -3.66 -7.00 15.04
N ALA A 112 -3.88 -6.07 14.11
CA ALA A 112 -3.87 -6.36 12.68
C ALA A 112 -2.43 -6.65 12.23
N PRO A 113 -2.16 -7.82 11.63
CA PRO A 113 -0.84 -8.14 11.09
C PRO A 113 -0.61 -7.43 9.75
N ILE A 114 0.66 -7.18 9.43
CA ILE A 114 1.06 -6.73 8.08
C ILE A 114 0.94 -7.92 7.14
N ARG A 115 0.14 -7.79 6.07
CA ARG A 115 -0.13 -8.82 5.08
C ARG A 115 -0.23 -8.23 3.67
N GLU A 116 0.01 -9.05 2.68
CA GLU A 116 -0.40 -8.75 1.31
C GLU A 116 -1.93 -8.76 1.22
N SER A 117 -2.49 -7.80 0.45
CA SER A 117 -3.94 -7.78 0.18
C SER A 117 -4.40 -9.11 -0.42
N GLY A 118 -5.45 -9.68 0.14
CA GLY A 118 -5.95 -11.02 -0.16
C GLY A 118 -5.46 -12.13 0.78
N ASN A 119 -4.33 -11.96 1.45
CA ASN A 119 -3.80 -12.92 2.43
C ASN A 119 -4.32 -12.59 3.84
N VAL A 120 -5.54 -13.01 4.14
CA VAL A 120 -6.22 -12.67 5.41
C VAL A 120 -6.23 -13.82 6.42
N ALA A 121 -5.68 -14.98 6.11
CA ALA A 121 -5.68 -16.12 7.01
C ALA A 121 -4.96 -15.82 8.34
N GLY A 122 -5.61 -16.06 9.47
CA GLY A 122 -5.09 -15.78 10.81
C GLY A 122 -4.90 -14.31 11.12
N SER A 123 -5.55 -13.40 10.37
CA SER A 123 -5.53 -11.96 10.65
C SER A 123 -6.48 -11.57 11.78
N ALA A 124 -6.59 -10.29 12.10
CA ALA A 124 -7.37 -9.85 13.23
C ALA A 124 -8.88 -9.89 12.94
N ALA A 125 -9.64 -10.23 13.98
CA ALA A 125 -11.09 -10.16 13.97
C ALA A 125 -11.58 -8.70 14.07
N ILE A 126 -12.73 -8.40 13.43
CA ILE A 126 -13.33 -7.07 13.45
C ILE A 126 -14.84 -7.16 13.15
N ALA A 127 -15.64 -6.31 13.77
CA ALA A 127 -17.04 -6.14 13.40
C ALA A 127 -17.20 -4.98 12.40
N VAL A 128 -18.21 -5.11 11.53
CA VAL A 128 -18.57 -4.09 10.55
C VAL A 128 -20.06 -3.80 10.68
N VAL A 129 -20.42 -2.53 10.76
CA VAL A 129 -21.79 -2.08 10.94
C VAL A 129 -22.20 -1.23 9.74
N GLY A 130 -23.27 -1.62 9.10
CA GLY A 130 -23.95 -0.90 8.03
C GLY A 130 -25.35 -0.41 8.42
N PRO A 131 -26.06 0.23 7.50
CA PRO A 131 -27.36 0.85 7.80
C PRO A 131 -28.49 -0.15 8.05
N LYS A 132 -28.36 -1.41 7.67
CA LYS A 132 -29.37 -2.46 7.82
C LYS A 132 -28.96 -3.62 8.70
N GLY A 133 -27.69 -3.73 9.06
CA GLY A 133 -27.21 -4.81 9.89
C GLY A 133 -25.74 -4.70 10.23
N ALA A 134 -25.21 -5.75 10.83
CA ALA A 134 -23.80 -5.85 11.18
C ALA A 134 -23.30 -7.26 10.87
N ILE A 135 -22.01 -7.37 10.59
CA ILE A 135 -21.30 -8.62 10.40
C ILE A 135 -20.09 -8.69 11.34
N TYR A 136 -19.66 -9.88 11.64
CA TYR A 136 -18.44 -10.13 12.37
C TYR A 136 -17.51 -10.98 11.51
N LEU A 137 -16.30 -10.47 11.32
CA LEU A 137 -15.23 -11.18 10.63
C LEU A 137 -14.31 -11.76 11.69
N ASP A 138 -14.24 -13.10 11.81
CA ASP A 138 -13.31 -13.80 12.72
C ASP A 138 -11.85 -13.53 12.30
N GLU A 139 -11.63 -13.32 11.02
CA GLU A 139 -10.39 -12.89 10.38
C GLU A 139 -10.70 -11.97 9.21
N GLY A 140 -9.79 -11.10 8.81
CA GLY A 140 -9.99 -10.19 7.66
C GLY A 140 -9.41 -8.80 7.88
N CYS A 141 -9.03 -8.42 9.11
CA CYS A 141 -8.45 -7.11 9.38
C CYS A 141 -6.92 -7.18 9.33
N ILE A 142 -6.33 -6.42 8.40
CA ILE A 142 -4.88 -6.38 8.12
C ILE A 142 -4.38 -4.94 8.02
N ILE A 143 -3.05 -4.79 8.15
CA ILE A 143 -2.31 -3.64 7.63
C ILE A 143 -1.74 -4.09 6.29
N ALA A 144 -2.11 -3.43 5.21
CA ALA A 144 -1.64 -3.79 3.88
C ALA A 144 -0.14 -3.53 3.76
N LYS A 145 0.61 -4.55 3.29
CA LYS A 145 2.04 -4.40 2.98
C LYS A 145 2.21 -3.40 1.85
N ARG A 146 3.13 -2.44 2.03
CA ARG A 146 3.46 -1.49 0.96
C ARG A 146 3.98 -2.21 -0.28
N HIS A 147 3.56 -1.76 -1.45
CA HIS A 147 3.87 -2.42 -2.71
C HIS A 147 3.82 -1.44 -3.88
N ILE A 148 4.41 -1.82 -4.99
CA ILE A 148 4.31 -1.11 -6.26
C ILE A 148 3.58 -1.98 -7.26
N HIS A 149 2.50 -1.45 -7.82
CA HIS A 149 1.86 -2.00 -9.00
C HIS A 149 2.60 -1.55 -10.25
N MET A 150 2.88 -2.48 -11.15
CA MET A 150 3.59 -2.22 -12.42
C MET A 150 2.96 -3.01 -13.55
N SER A 151 2.93 -2.42 -14.75
CA SER A 151 2.77 -3.20 -15.97
C SER A 151 4.07 -4.00 -16.27
N PRO A 152 4.04 -5.06 -17.08
CA PRO A 152 5.24 -5.74 -17.52
C PRO A 152 6.26 -4.81 -18.18
N LYS A 153 5.80 -3.78 -18.89
CA LYS A 153 6.63 -2.74 -19.50
C LYS A 153 7.38 -1.90 -18.45
N ASP A 154 6.69 -1.49 -17.40
CA ASP A 154 7.29 -0.70 -16.32
C ASP A 154 8.30 -1.54 -15.52
N ALA A 155 7.98 -2.80 -15.23
CA ALA A 155 8.87 -3.73 -14.55
C ALA A 155 10.17 -3.96 -15.34
N MET A 156 10.07 -4.15 -16.66
CA MET A 156 11.23 -4.26 -17.55
C MET A 156 12.08 -2.98 -17.53
N ALA A 157 11.44 -1.81 -17.61
CA ALA A 157 12.14 -0.51 -17.59
C ALA A 157 12.81 -0.23 -16.24
N ALA A 158 12.19 -0.65 -15.13
CA ALA A 158 12.76 -0.56 -13.79
C ALA A 158 13.82 -1.64 -13.49
N GLY A 159 13.91 -2.69 -14.32
CA GLY A 159 14.79 -3.85 -14.13
C GLY A 159 14.43 -4.69 -12.90
N VAL A 160 13.12 -4.90 -12.67
CA VAL A 160 12.55 -5.69 -11.58
C VAL A 160 11.53 -6.71 -12.09
N HIS A 161 11.17 -7.70 -11.27
CA HIS A 161 10.24 -8.77 -11.59
C HIS A 161 9.11 -8.84 -10.56
N ASP A 162 8.05 -9.56 -10.90
CA ASP A 162 6.96 -9.84 -9.96
C ASP A 162 7.49 -10.57 -8.71
N GLY A 163 7.05 -10.11 -7.53
CA GLY A 163 7.49 -10.66 -6.25
C GLY A 163 8.81 -10.10 -5.72
N ASP A 164 9.59 -9.35 -6.52
CA ASP A 164 10.80 -8.70 -6.03
C ASP A 164 10.51 -7.76 -4.86
N VAL A 165 11.52 -7.57 -4.01
CA VAL A 165 11.45 -6.64 -2.89
C VAL A 165 12.54 -5.60 -3.05
N VAL A 166 12.15 -4.34 -3.13
CA VAL A 166 13.04 -3.21 -3.38
C VAL A 166 13.03 -2.21 -2.23
N SER A 167 13.96 -1.26 -2.28
CA SER A 167 13.96 -0.06 -1.47
C SER A 167 13.51 1.14 -2.31
N VAL A 168 12.79 2.07 -1.69
CA VAL A 168 12.26 3.25 -2.36
C VAL A 168 12.58 4.49 -1.54
N LYS A 169 13.11 5.52 -2.19
CA LYS A 169 13.51 6.78 -1.57
C LYS A 169 12.56 7.92 -1.93
N ALA A 170 12.12 8.62 -0.92
CA ALA A 170 11.45 9.90 -1.03
C ALA A 170 12.48 11.04 -0.90
N ASP A 171 12.70 11.77 -1.98
CA ASP A 171 13.65 12.91 -2.01
C ASP A 171 12.94 14.21 -1.64
N ASN A 172 12.51 14.30 -0.37
CA ASN A 172 11.90 15.49 0.19
C ASN A 172 12.57 15.89 1.52
N GLU A 173 12.05 16.89 2.21
CA GLU A 173 12.62 17.41 3.47
C GLU A 173 12.65 16.38 4.62
N ARG A 174 11.84 15.29 4.55
CA ARG A 174 11.85 14.18 5.52
C ARG A 174 12.88 13.12 5.18
N GLY A 175 13.33 13.02 3.90
CA GLY A 175 14.42 12.14 3.47
C GLY A 175 14.21 10.66 3.79
N THR A 176 13.00 10.13 3.58
CA THR A 176 12.63 8.77 4.00
C THR A 176 13.02 7.72 2.97
N VAL A 177 13.53 6.59 3.44
CA VAL A 177 13.72 5.38 2.64
C VAL A 177 12.77 4.29 3.15
N PHE A 178 11.91 3.80 2.27
CA PHE A 178 11.05 2.64 2.52
C PHE A 178 11.75 1.39 2.03
N ASN A 179 12.12 0.50 2.95
CA ASN A 179 12.62 -0.82 2.63
C ASN A 179 11.48 -1.82 2.52
N HIS A 180 11.74 -3.00 1.96
CA HIS A 180 10.76 -4.09 1.83
C HIS A 180 9.48 -3.69 1.07
N VAL A 181 9.62 -2.93 0.00
CA VAL A 181 8.53 -2.60 -0.92
C VAL A 181 8.40 -3.73 -1.93
N GLN A 182 7.24 -4.37 -1.99
CA GLN A 182 7.00 -5.50 -2.88
C GLN A 182 6.62 -5.02 -4.28
N ILE A 183 7.20 -5.63 -5.30
CA ILE A 183 6.79 -5.43 -6.70
C ILE A 183 5.66 -6.40 -7.04
N ARG A 184 4.61 -5.88 -7.68
CA ARG A 184 3.48 -6.64 -8.20
C ARG A 184 3.27 -6.30 -9.65
N VAL A 185 3.36 -7.29 -10.53
CA VAL A 185 3.28 -7.10 -11.99
C VAL A 185 2.03 -7.76 -12.55
N ASP A 186 1.22 -6.99 -13.28
CA ASP A 186 0.06 -7.49 -14.00
C ASP A 186 -0.26 -6.56 -15.18
N ASP A 187 -0.77 -7.10 -16.28
CA ASP A 187 -1.11 -6.32 -17.48
C ASP A 187 -2.17 -5.23 -17.22
N SER A 188 -3.03 -5.44 -16.23
CA SER A 188 -4.08 -4.49 -15.82
C SER A 188 -3.59 -3.38 -14.90
N PHE A 189 -2.35 -3.45 -14.41
CA PHE A 189 -1.84 -2.48 -13.45
C PHE A 189 -1.29 -1.23 -14.13
N THR A 190 -1.52 -0.10 -13.46
CA THR A 190 -0.86 1.17 -13.76
C THR A 190 0.24 1.37 -12.73
N LEU A 191 1.35 1.99 -13.13
CA LEU A 191 2.48 2.25 -12.24
C LEU A 191 2.05 3.14 -11.07
N GLU A 192 2.05 2.59 -9.87
CA GLU A 192 1.77 3.32 -8.63
C GLU A 192 2.27 2.56 -7.40
N MET A 193 2.94 3.27 -6.48
CA MET A 193 3.30 2.74 -5.18
C MET A 193 2.20 3.02 -4.17
N HIS A 194 1.73 1.97 -3.49
CA HIS A 194 0.71 2.06 -2.45
C HIS A 194 1.36 1.99 -1.06
N ILE A 195 1.06 3.00 -0.26
CA ILE A 195 1.43 3.11 1.15
C ILE A 195 0.20 3.52 1.97
N ASP A 196 0.21 3.22 3.26
CA ASP A 196 -0.86 3.66 4.15
C ASP A 196 -0.70 5.12 4.62
N THR A 197 -1.68 5.61 5.37
CA THR A 197 -1.68 7.00 5.87
C THR A 197 -0.59 7.27 6.90
N ASP A 198 -0.16 6.28 7.69
CA ASP A 198 0.91 6.44 8.68
C ASP A 198 2.27 6.58 7.98
N GLU A 199 2.52 5.75 6.96
CA GLU A 199 3.72 5.79 6.14
C GLU A 199 3.80 7.11 5.36
N ALA A 200 2.70 7.54 4.76
CA ALA A 200 2.60 8.80 4.04
C ALA A 200 2.89 10.00 4.94
N ASN A 201 2.29 10.05 6.14
CA ASN A 201 2.51 11.11 7.12
C ASN A 201 3.95 11.11 7.64
N ALA A 202 4.54 9.94 7.92
CA ALA A 202 5.92 9.83 8.37
C ALA A 202 6.92 10.38 7.35
N ALA A 203 6.66 10.13 6.08
CA ALA A 203 7.52 10.59 4.97
C ALA A 203 7.14 11.96 4.40
N LYS A 204 6.04 12.59 4.86
CA LYS A 204 5.47 13.82 4.29
C LYS A 204 5.25 13.69 2.78
N ILE A 205 4.52 12.65 2.38
CA ILE A 205 4.18 12.34 0.99
C ILE A 205 2.65 12.34 0.85
N ALA A 206 2.16 12.78 -0.30
CA ALA A 206 0.77 12.77 -0.67
C ALA A 206 0.54 11.97 -1.96
N THR A 207 -0.72 11.61 -2.24
CA THR A 207 -1.10 11.02 -3.52
C THR A 207 -0.72 11.96 -4.66
N GLY A 208 -0.01 11.43 -5.66
CA GLY A 208 0.50 12.17 -6.81
C GLY A 208 1.96 12.62 -6.68
N ASP A 209 2.54 12.57 -5.48
CA ASP A 209 3.98 12.72 -5.33
C ASP A 209 4.71 11.54 -5.97
N THR A 210 6.01 11.69 -6.20
CA THR A 210 6.85 10.66 -6.79
C THR A 210 7.97 10.25 -5.85
N VAL A 211 8.32 8.98 -5.91
CA VAL A 211 9.44 8.38 -5.21
C VAL A 211 10.32 7.62 -6.18
N ARG A 212 11.50 7.24 -5.76
CA ARG A 212 12.50 6.59 -6.60
C ARG A 212 12.86 5.21 -6.06
N ILE A 213 12.83 4.18 -6.93
CA ILE A 213 13.38 2.87 -6.61
C ILE A 213 14.90 3.01 -6.51
N ILE A 214 15.48 2.51 -5.41
CA ILE A 214 16.92 2.38 -5.20
C ILE A 214 17.27 0.90 -5.04
N LYS A 215 18.38 0.50 -5.66
CA LYS A 215 18.87 -0.91 -5.62
C LYS A 215 19.92 -1.06 -4.53
#